data_da8763d1bb81cb58e2f2412f095f6cfd
#
_entry.id   da8763d1bb81cb58e2f2412f095f6cfd
#
_cell.length_a   1.000
_cell.length_b   1.000
_cell.length_c   1.000
_cell.angle_alpha   90.00
_cell.angle_beta   90.00
_cell.angle_gamma   90.00
#
_symmetry.space_group_name_H-M   'P 1'
#
loop_
_entity.id
_entity.type
_entity.pdbx_description
1 polymer ?
#
loop_
_entity_poly.entity_id
_entity_poly.type
_entity_poly.pdbx_seq_one_letter_code
_entity_poly.pdbx_strand_id
1 'polypeptide(L)'
;MKKHIVLALAVFVVSGCAGVVEKKFKVFTDPADATIRVVSGTELKELKYRSPAAITAEVPTDPALADKAVVDISRDNYKPRLIPLRDIKDGVTLNIKLEKIARDIARYRIACRLAGPVASQELQFKDKTIGVSFSLGEQSFQMRFENVSDVPVKIQWERAQYIDVAGLPHRLMHSGIRYVDRNNPIPDQPVAPHGVVEEAVIPVGNVFVSPQKNGYDIRPLLPLDNDAAAAGLKGKSVILFIPVEVNRQIIPYNFKIEITDCIKESVKG
;
A
#
# COMPACT_ATOMS: atom_id res chain seq x y z
N MET A 1 18.05 35.26 76.16
CA MET A 1 17.18 34.19 75.59
C MET A 1 16.43 34.78 74.38
N LYS A 2 16.90 34.49 73.12
CA LYS A 2 16.27 34.96 71.90
C LYS A 2 15.40 33.80 71.34
N LYS A 3 14.10 34.02 71.25
CA LYS A 3 13.15 33.08 70.67
C LYS A 3 13.16 33.25 69.14
N HIS A 4 13.56 32.24 68.43
CA HIS A 4 13.41 32.18 66.97
C HIS A 4 11.99 31.66 66.64
N ILE A 5 11.20 32.53 65.98
CA ILE A 5 9.92 32.17 65.39
C ILE A 5 10.23 31.61 64.03
N VAL A 6 9.98 30.30 63.80
CA VAL A 6 10.06 29.67 62.51
C VAL A 6 8.69 29.87 61.85
N LEU A 7 8.67 30.69 60.80
CA LEU A 7 7.49 30.89 59.96
C LEU A 7 7.43 29.75 58.93
N ALA A 8 6.54 28.78 59.10
CA ALA A 8 6.29 27.73 58.13
C ALA A 8 5.44 28.31 56.98
N LEU A 9 6.07 28.46 55.84
CA LEU A 9 5.37 28.85 54.62
C LEU A 9 4.65 27.61 54.03
N ALA A 10 3.32 27.51 54.23
CA ALA A 10 2.50 26.49 53.64
C ALA A 10 2.32 26.84 52.15
N VAL A 11 3.01 26.13 51.25
CA VAL A 11 2.77 26.18 49.82
C VAL A 11 1.48 25.40 49.54
N PHE A 12 0.38 26.10 49.35
CA PHE A 12 -0.84 25.50 48.79
C PHE A 12 -0.60 25.21 47.30
N VAL A 13 -0.28 23.95 47.01
CA VAL A 13 -0.41 23.46 45.62
C VAL A 13 -1.89 23.36 45.34
N VAL A 14 -2.43 24.36 44.66
CA VAL A 14 -3.77 24.27 44.07
C VAL A 14 -3.68 23.29 42.90
N SER A 15 -3.94 22.02 43.16
CA SER A 15 -4.23 21.05 42.12
C SER A 15 -5.51 21.51 41.44
N GLY A 16 -5.38 22.27 40.35
CA GLY A 16 -6.51 22.61 39.51
C GLY A 16 -7.11 21.30 39.01
N CYS A 17 -8.28 20.92 39.54
CA CYS A 17 -9.07 19.85 38.91
C CYS A 17 -9.38 20.30 37.48
N ALA A 18 -8.72 19.69 36.49
CA ALA A 18 -9.03 19.91 35.13
C ALA A 18 -10.49 19.43 34.90
N GLY A 19 -11.42 20.39 34.89
CA GLY A 19 -12.84 20.10 34.62
C GLY A 19 -13.06 19.67 33.20
N VAL A 20 -14.18 19.00 32.95
CA VAL A 20 -14.64 18.67 31.61
C VAL A 20 -16.08 19.19 31.42
N VAL A 21 -16.41 19.52 30.17
CA VAL A 21 -17.78 19.83 29.75
C VAL A 21 -18.25 18.72 28.84
N GLU A 22 -19.28 18.00 29.24
CA GLU A 22 -19.91 16.97 28.40
C GLU A 22 -20.66 17.62 27.24
N LYS A 23 -20.48 17.10 26.03
CA LYS A 23 -21.23 17.47 24.83
C LYS A 23 -21.82 16.23 24.18
N LYS A 24 -23.06 16.33 23.76
CA LYS A 24 -23.82 15.31 23.01
C LYS A 24 -24.12 15.81 21.62
N PHE A 25 -23.75 15.08 20.60
CA PHE A 25 -24.01 15.47 19.21
C PHE A 25 -24.19 14.24 18.31
N LYS A 26 -24.81 14.46 17.15
CA LYS A 26 -24.94 13.41 16.12
C LYS A 26 -24.08 13.77 14.92
N VAL A 27 -23.48 12.75 14.30
CA VAL A 27 -22.68 12.93 13.09
C VAL A 27 -23.26 12.07 11.97
N PHE A 28 -23.60 12.72 10.88
CA PHE A 28 -23.97 12.09 9.62
C PHE A 28 -22.93 12.49 8.57
N THR A 29 -22.52 11.57 7.74
CA THR A 29 -21.57 11.83 6.66
C THR A 29 -22.18 11.49 5.30
N ASP A 30 -21.78 12.23 4.28
CA ASP A 30 -22.02 11.91 2.88
C ASP A 30 -20.65 11.81 2.19
N PRO A 31 -20.29 10.62 1.71
CA PRO A 31 -21.02 9.36 1.80
C PRO A 31 -21.08 8.81 3.24
N ALA A 32 -22.08 8.00 3.52
CA ALA A 32 -22.27 7.31 4.80
C ALA A 32 -21.10 6.34 5.09
N ASP A 33 -21.06 5.79 6.31
CA ASP A 33 -20.10 4.76 6.72
C ASP A 33 -18.63 5.25 6.86
N ALA A 34 -18.43 6.56 7.11
CA ALA A 34 -17.14 7.10 7.46
C ALA A 34 -16.73 6.69 8.88
N THR A 35 -15.44 6.52 9.12
CA THR A 35 -14.86 6.33 10.44
C THR A 35 -14.79 7.68 11.15
N ILE A 36 -15.33 7.73 12.37
CA ILE A 36 -15.30 8.91 13.24
C ILE A 36 -14.42 8.55 14.43
N ARG A 37 -13.32 9.25 14.59
CA ARG A 37 -12.42 9.13 15.73
C ARG A 37 -12.60 10.36 16.61
N VAL A 38 -12.90 10.14 17.87
CA VAL A 38 -13.10 11.20 18.86
C VAL A 38 -11.98 11.12 19.89
N VAL A 39 -11.20 12.18 20.02
CA VAL A 39 -10.20 12.35 21.07
C VAL A 39 -10.75 13.32 22.09
N SER A 40 -11.02 12.88 23.32
CA SER A 40 -11.75 13.65 24.32
C SER A 40 -11.31 13.33 25.77
N GLY A 41 -11.77 14.15 26.71
CA GLY A 41 -11.46 14.02 28.13
C GLY A 41 -10.08 14.55 28.52
N THR A 42 -9.79 14.60 29.83
CA THR A 42 -8.52 15.12 30.37
C THR A 42 -7.33 14.23 30.01
N GLU A 43 -7.56 12.94 29.77
CA GLU A 43 -6.55 11.97 29.35
C GLU A 43 -6.45 11.82 27.82
N LEU A 44 -7.22 12.60 27.06
CA LEU A 44 -7.32 12.55 25.59
C LEU A 44 -7.55 11.12 25.05
N LYS A 45 -8.49 10.42 25.65
CA LYS A 45 -8.88 9.07 25.23
C LYS A 45 -9.47 9.08 23.83
N GLU A 46 -9.11 8.07 23.04
CA GLU A 46 -9.60 7.89 21.68
C GLU A 46 -10.76 6.90 21.64
N LEU A 47 -11.89 7.32 21.07
CA LEU A 47 -13.05 6.46 20.77
C LEU A 47 -13.31 6.46 19.27
N LYS A 48 -13.75 5.31 18.75
CA LYS A 48 -14.02 5.10 17.32
C LYS A 48 -15.50 4.76 17.12
N TYR A 49 -16.09 5.42 16.13
CA TYR A 49 -17.49 5.21 15.72
C TYR A 49 -17.55 5.07 14.18
N ARG A 50 -18.70 4.63 13.69
CA ARG A 50 -19.04 4.69 12.27
C ARG A 50 -20.25 5.57 12.07
N SER A 51 -20.23 6.40 11.01
CA SER A 51 -21.37 7.25 10.64
C SER A 51 -22.53 6.41 10.06
N PRO A 52 -23.78 6.67 10.46
CA PRO A 52 -24.21 7.69 11.41
C PRO A 52 -23.93 7.29 12.88
N ALA A 53 -23.58 8.27 13.71
CA ALA A 53 -23.29 8.02 15.13
C ALA A 53 -23.86 9.12 16.04
N ALA A 54 -24.37 8.72 17.21
CA ALA A 54 -24.61 9.60 18.33
C ALA A 54 -23.40 9.51 19.28
N ILE A 55 -22.83 10.66 19.61
CA ILE A 55 -21.55 10.77 20.31
C ILE A 55 -21.75 11.58 21.58
N THR A 56 -21.20 11.07 22.67
CA THR A 56 -20.99 11.83 23.91
C THR A 56 -19.50 12.01 24.10
N ALA A 57 -19.02 13.22 24.25
CA ALA A 57 -17.63 13.55 24.38
C ALA A 57 -17.39 14.58 25.48
N GLU A 58 -16.27 14.44 26.20
CA GLU A 58 -15.84 15.34 27.25
C GLU A 58 -14.82 16.34 26.70
N VAL A 59 -15.14 17.61 26.76
CA VAL A 59 -14.23 18.69 26.35
C VAL A 59 -13.49 19.19 27.58
N PRO A 60 -12.14 19.11 27.64
CA PRO A 60 -11.38 19.67 28.73
C PRO A 60 -11.59 21.18 28.86
N THR A 61 -11.66 21.69 30.09
CA THR A 61 -11.69 23.14 30.36
C THR A 61 -10.31 23.78 30.28
N ASP A 62 -9.24 22.99 30.38
CA ASP A 62 -7.86 23.44 30.12
C ASP A 62 -7.70 23.76 28.62
N PRO A 63 -7.35 24.99 28.25
CA PRO A 63 -7.21 25.38 26.84
C PRO A 63 -6.21 24.52 26.06
N ALA A 64 -5.08 24.13 26.67
CA ALA A 64 -4.05 23.34 26.02
C ALA A 64 -4.50 21.91 25.71
N LEU A 65 -5.39 21.34 26.51
CA LEU A 65 -6.02 20.06 26.28
C LEU A 65 -7.23 20.18 25.35
N ALA A 66 -8.01 21.26 25.48
CA ALA A 66 -9.17 21.54 24.64
C ALA A 66 -8.79 21.69 23.15
N ASP A 67 -7.60 22.23 22.86
CA ASP A 67 -7.05 22.34 21.51
C ASP A 67 -6.72 20.98 20.86
N LYS A 68 -6.45 19.97 21.69
CA LYS A 68 -6.15 18.60 21.26
C LYS A 68 -7.40 17.71 21.18
N ALA A 69 -8.50 18.15 21.79
CA ALA A 69 -9.76 17.43 21.77
C ALA A 69 -10.47 17.65 20.42
N VAL A 70 -10.55 16.59 19.61
CA VAL A 70 -11.00 16.70 18.21
C VAL A 70 -11.91 15.55 17.80
N VAL A 71 -12.75 15.81 16.80
CA VAL A 71 -13.43 14.80 16.00
C VAL A 71 -12.75 14.73 14.65
N ASP A 72 -12.15 13.59 14.34
CA ASP A 72 -11.52 13.28 13.07
C ASP A 72 -12.43 12.35 12.29
N ILE A 73 -12.89 12.80 11.13
CA ILE A 73 -13.80 12.07 10.26
C ILE A 73 -13.05 11.69 9.00
N SER A 74 -12.88 10.41 8.77
CA SER A 74 -12.10 9.88 7.67
C SER A 74 -12.86 8.78 6.92
N ARG A 75 -12.62 8.71 5.62
CA ARG A 75 -13.07 7.64 4.75
C ARG A 75 -12.07 7.48 3.62
N ASP A 76 -11.88 6.24 3.16
CA ASP A 76 -11.00 5.95 2.05
C ASP A 76 -11.41 6.73 0.80
N ASN A 77 -10.42 7.33 0.14
CA ASN A 77 -10.59 8.17 -1.05
C ASN A 77 -11.31 9.52 -0.81
N TYR A 78 -11.44 9.94 0.46
CA TYR A 78 -11.98 11.25 0.83
C TYR A 78 -11.00 12.01 1.71
N LYS A 79 -11.00 13.34 1.58
CA LYS A 79 -10.21 14.22 2.45
C LYS A 79 -10.72 14.09 3.89
N PRO A 80 -9.84 13.83 4.88
CA PRO A 80 -10.25 13.79 6.26
C PRO A 80 -10.74 15.15 6.72
N ARG A 81 -11.73 15.16 7.64
CA ARG A 81 -12.26 16.39 8.23
C ARG A 81 -11.98 16.39 9.71
N LEU A 82 -11.24 17.36 10.17
CA LEU A 82 -10.94 17.58 11.58
C LEU A 82 -11.82 18.71 12.12
N ILE A 83 -12.48 18.47 13.25
CA ILE A 83 -13.36 19.47 13.91
C ILE A 83 -12.97 19.52 15.37
N PRO A 84 -12.48 20.66 15.89
CA PRO A 84 -12.24 20.82 17.32
C PRO A 84 -13.51 20.61 18.11
N LEU A 85 -13.46 19.80 19.16
CA LEU A 85 -14.66 19.54 20.00
C LEU A 85 -15.21 20.80 20.65
N ARG A 86 -14.36 21.79 20.95
CA ARG A 86 -14.79 23.08 21.48
C ARG A 86 -15.76 23.82 20.56
N ASP A 87 -15.63 23.66 19.24
CA ASP A 87 -16.46 24.35 18.24
C ASP A 87 -17.81 23.66 18.01
N ILE A 88 -17.99 22.45 18.50
CA ILE A 88 -19.26 21.71 18.41
C ILE A 88 -20.19 22.16 19.54
N LYS A 89 -21.38 22.63 19.18
CA LYS A 89 -22.43 22.96 20.15
C LYS A 89 -23.07 21.68 20.71
N ASP A 90 -23.50 21.72 21.97
CA ASP A 90 -24.25 20.61 22.54
C ASP A 90 -25.61 20.42 21.83
N GLY A 91 -26.05 19.17 21.70
CA GLY A 91 -27.31 18.81 21.05
C GLY A 91 -27.33 18.93 19.53
N VAL A 92 -26.25 19.33 18.87
CA VAL A 92 -26.22 19.60 17.44
C VAL A 92 -26.17 18.32 16.60
N THR A 93 -26.72 18.40 15.40
CA THR A 93 -26.50 17.40 14.35
C THR A 93 -25.51 17.95 13.31
N LEU A 94 -24.39 17.28 13.16
CA LEU A 94 -23.35 17.59 12.17
C LEU A 94 -23.63 16.79 10.90
N ASN A 95 -23.93 17.49 9.80
CA ASN A 95 -24.03 16.90 8.47
C ASN A 95 -22.75 17.20 7.71
N ILE A 96 -21.87 16.23 7.56
CA ILE A 96 -20.53 16.40 6.99
C ILE A 96 -20.48 15.79 5.60
N LYS A 97 -20.41 16.64 4.60
CA LYS A 97 -20.09 16.22 3.23
C LYS A 97 -18.58 16.08 3.12
N LEU A 98 -18.09 14.86 2.90
CA LEU A 98 -16.68 14.60 2.65
C LEU A 98 -16.38 14.88 1.18
N GLU A 99 -15.31 15.62 0.95
CA GLU A 99 -14.79 15.83 -0.40
C GLU A 99 -14.04 14.59 -0.85
N LYS A 100 -14.45 14.02 -1.97
CA LYS A 100 -13.68 12.95 -2.61
C LYS A 100 -12.29 13.49 -2.94
N ILE A 101 -11.26 12.77 -2.51
CA ILE A 101 -9.93 13.05 -3.04
C ILE A 101 -10.05 12.79 -4.53
N ALA A 102 -10.01 13.85 -5.34
CA ALA A 102 -9.79 13.68 -6.76
C ALA A 102 -8.42 13.01 -6.85
N ARG A 103 -8.39 11.69 -6.85
CA ARG A 103 -7.27 11.00 -7.43
C ARG A 103 -7.42 11.29 -8.92
N ASP A 104 -6.69 12.29 -9.40
CA ASP A 104 -6.12 12.14 -10.71
C ASP A 104 -5.31 10.85 -10.59
N ILE A 105 -5.95 9.74 -10.96
CA ILE A 105 -5.22 8.50 -11.18
C ILE A 105 -4.42 8.84 -12.43
N ALA A 106 -3.27 9.45 -12.21
CA ALA A 106 -2.32 9.63 -13.25
C ALA A 106 -1.96 8.22 -13.69
N ARG A 107 -2.59 7.77 -14.76
CA ARG A 107 -2.21 6.53 -15.41
C ARG A 107 -0.97 6.83 -16.20
N TYR A 108 0.08 6.09 -15.91
CA TYR A 108 1.30 6.16 -16.68
C TYR A 108 1.33 4.97 -17.64
N ARG A 109 1.50 5.24 -18.90
CA ARG A 109 1.85 4.23 -19.89
C ARG A 109 3.36 4.05 -19.86
N ILE A 110 3.82 2.85 -19.53
CA ILE A 110 5.23 2.51 -19.49
C ILE A 110 5.61 1.89 -20.82
N ALA A 111 6.59 2.47 -21.50
CA ALA A 111 7.23 1.86 -22.67
C ALA A 111 8.48 1.11 -22.19
N CYS A 112 8.63 -0.12 -22.64
CA CYS A 112 9.75 -0.98 -22.26
C CYS A 112 10.32 -1.69 -23.48
N ARG A 113 11.59 -2.13 -23.35
CA ARG A 113 12.23 -3.04 -24.27
C ARG A 113 12.97 -4.13 -23.52
N LEU A 114 13.20 -5.28 -24.12
CA LEU A 114 14.08 -6.28 -23.59
C LEU A 114 15.54 -5.86 -23.89
N ALA A 115 16.34 -5.71 -22.83
CA ALA A 115 17.77 -5.39 -22.93
C ALA A 115 18.67 -6.61 -22.73
N GLY A 116 18.12 -7.73 -22.27
CA GLY A 116 18.82 -9.01 -22.08
C GLY A 116 17.83 -10.16 -21.88
N PRO A 117 18.22 -11.44 -22.18
CA PRO A 117 19.57 -11.89 -22.58
C PRO A 117 19.93 -11.51 -24.02
N VAL A 118 18.96 -11.25 -24.89
CA VAL A 118 19.12 -10.70 -26.24
C VAL A 118 18.27 -9.44 -26.35
N ALA A 119 18.86 -8.36 -26.85
CA ALA A 119 18.15 -7.10 -26.98
C ALA A 119 17.05 -7.20 -28.05
N SER A 120 15.84 -6.74 -27.70
CA SER A 120 14.66 -6.68 -28.57
C SER A 120 13.80 -5.47 -28.23
N GLN A 121 13.14 -4.89 -29.23
CA GLN A 121 12.16 -3.82 -29.00
C GLN A 121 10.88 -4.36 -28.35
N GLU A 122 10.61 -5.63 -28.52
CA GLU A 122 9.51 -6.34 -27.89
C GLU A 122 9.99 -7.07 -26.63
N LEU A 123 9.08 -7.31 -25.68
CA LEU A 123 9.39 -8.07 -24.47
C LEU A 123 9.30 -9.58 -24.76
N GLN A 124 10.03 -10.02 -25.78
CA GLN A 124 10.05 -11.41 -26.25
C GLN A 124 11.46 -11.94 -26.38
N PHE A 125 11.61 -13.21 -26.03
CA PHE A 125 12.86 -13.96 -26.18
C PHE A 125 12.55 -15.38 -26.66
N LYS A 126 13.40 -15.91 -27.51
CA LYS A 126 13.34 -17.32 -27.93
C LYS A 126 14.75 -17.85 -28.18
N ASP A 127 15.01 -19.03 -27.66
CA ASP A 127 16.21 -19.83 -27.99
C ASP A 127 15.79 -21.25 -28.40
N LYS A 128 16.73 -22.18 -28.37
CA LYS A 128 16.46 -23.60 -28.69
C LYS A 128 15.70 -24.36 -27.61
N THR A 129 15.54 -23.78 -26.44
CA THR A 129 14.95 -24.42 -25.27
C THR A 129 13.60 -23.81 -24.91
N ILE A 130 13.53 -22.48 -24.85
CA ILE A 130 12.33 -21.78 -24.43
C ILE A 130 11.97 -20.62 -25.36
N GLY A 131 10.69 -20.31 -25.41
CA GLY A 131 10.14 -19.03 -25.87
C GLY A 131 9.46 -18.33 -24.71
N VAL A 132 9.71 -17.04 -24.50
CA VAL A 132 9.05 -16.26 -23.45
C VAL A 132 8.61 -14.92 -23.99
N SER A 133 7.39 -14.51 -23.66
CA SER A 133 6.93 -13.14 -23.87
C SER A 133 6.35 -12.58 -22.58
N PHE A 134 6.57 -11.28 -22.36
CA PHE A 134 6.07 -10.56 -21.19
C PHE A 134 5.20 -9.39 -21.61
N SER A 135 4.23 -9.08 -20.77
CA SER A 135 3.64 -7.74 -20.75
C SER A 135 3.68 -7.19 -19.31
N LEU A 136 4.07 -5.93 -19.19
CA LEU A 136 4.17 -5.24 -17.91
C LEU A 136 2.80 -4.65 -17.57
N GLY A 137 2.19 -5.18 -16.51
CA GLY A 137 1.01 -4.61 -15.88
C GLY A 137 1.39 -3.71 -14.69
N GLU A 138 0.40 -3.11 -14.07
CA GLU A 138 0.61 -2.26 -12.89
C GLU A 138 1.15 -3.05 -11.69
N GLN A 139 0.61 -4.24 -11.45
CA GLN A 139 0.87 -5.06 -10.26
C GLN A 139 1.56 -6.39 -10.54
N SER A 140 1.65 -6.79 -11.82
CA SER A 140 2.20 -8.08 -12.23
C SER A 140 2.80 -8.01 -13.63
N PHE A 141 3.72 -8.92 -13.90
CA PHE A 141 4.06 -9.27 -15.27
C PHE A 141 3.15 -10.40 -15.72
N GLN A 142 2.53 -10.24 -16.89
CA GLN A 142 1.93 -11.36 -17.59
C GLN A 142 3.02 -12.04 -18.40
N MET A 143 3.23 -13.32 -18.15
CA MET A 143 4.27 -14.13 -18.81
C MET A 143 3.61 -15.27 -19.57
N ARG A 144 3.93 -15.38 -20.85
CA ARG A 144 3.67 -16.57 -21.64
C ARG A 144 5.00 -17.29 -21.85
N PHE A 145 5.10 -18.49 -21.33
CA PHE A 145 6.30 -19.35 -21.43
C PHE A 145 5.97 -20.56 -22.30
N GLU A 146 6.83 -20.84 -23.26
CA GLU A 146 6.75 -21.97 -24.19
C GLU A 146 8.01 -22.82 -24.05
N ASN A 147 7.85 -24.11 -23.84
CA ASN A 147 8.93 -25.06 -24.00
C ASN A 147 9.05 -25.40 -25.50
N VAL A 148 10.08 -24.90 -26.16
CA VAL A 148 10.31 -25.14 -27.60
C VAL A 148 11.15 -26.39 -27.89
N SER A 149 11.59 -27.09 -26.85
CA SER A 149 12.42 -28.28 -26.97
C SER A 149 11.58 -29.57 -26.98
N ASP A 150 12.20 -30.67 -27.40
CA ASP A 150 11.61 -32.00 -27.44
C ASP A 150 11.62 -32.74 -26.09
N VAL A 151 12.12 -32.10 -25.04
CA VAL A 151 12.20 -32.67 -23.68
C VAL A 151 11.42 -31.81 -22.67
N PRO A 152 10.90 -32.40 -21.60
CA PRO A 152 10.21 -31.62 -20.58
C PRO A 152 11.21 -30.68 -19.87
N VAL A 153 10.74 -29.48 -19.54
CA VAL A 153 11.48 -28.50 -18.74
C VAL A 153 10.72 -28.20 -17.44
N LYS A 154 11.38 -27.60 -16.45
CA LYS A 154 10.74 -27.16 -15.23
C LYS A 154 11.13 -25.72 -14.91
N ILE A 155 10.15 -24.88 -14.66
CA ILE A 155 10.39 -23.53 -14.13
C ILE A 155 10.61 -23.67 -12.62
N GLN A 156 11.76 -23.22 -12.12
CA GLN A 156 12.11 -23.30 -10.69
C GLN A 156 11.65 -22.04 -9.96
N TRP A 157 10.36 -21.98 -9.62
CA TRP A 157 9.74 -20.80 -9.03
C TRP A 157 10.33 -20.39 -7.68
N GLU A 158 10.75 -21.36 -6.85
CA GLU A 158 11.37 -21.06 -5.55
C GLU A 158 12.66 -20.23 -5.67
N ARG A 159 13.33 -20.33 -6.81
CA ARG A 159 14.57 -19.60 -7.12
C ARG A 159 14.34 -18.38 -7.99
N ALA A 160 13.14 -18.21 -8.54
CA ALA A 160 12.80 -17.09 -9.41
C ALA A 160 12.76 -15.78 -8.61
N GLN A 161 13.28 -14.71 -9.21
CA GLN A 161 13.40 -13.41 -8.56
C GLN A 161 12.98 -12.27 -9.48
N TYR A 162 12.42 -11.25 -8.91
CA TYR A 162 12.28 -9.93 -9.47
C TYR A 162 13.31 -9.00 -8.84
N ILE A 163 14.14 -8.38 -9.64
CA ILE A 163 15.07 -7.34 -9.18
C ILE A 163 14.47 -6.00 -9.61
N ASP A 164 14.13 -5.18 -8.66
CA ASP A 164 13.45 -3.91 -8.87
C ASP A 164 14.36 -2.81 -9.44
N VAL A 165 13.80 -1.62 -9.69
CA VAL A 165 14.54 -0.46 -10.22
C VAL A 165 15.60 0.09 -9.28
N ALA A 166 15.61 -0.30 -8.00
CA ALA A 166 16.63 0.01 -7.02
C ALA A 166 17.73 -1.08 -6.95
N GLY A 167 17.56 -2.18 -7.69
CA GLY A 167 18.48 -3.32 -7.68
C GLY A 167 18.24 -4.31 -6.54
N LEU A 168 17.09 -4.22 -5.84
CA LEU A 168 16.74 -5.09 -4.73
C LEU A 168 16.04 -6.36 -5.24
N PRO A 169 16.50 -7.58 -4.82
CA PRO A 169 15.88 -8.83 -5.22
C PRO A 169 14.62 -9.11 -4.38
N HIS A 170 13.57 -9.55 -5.03
CA HIS A 170 12.31 -9.98 -4.44
C HIS A 170 11.96 -11.38 -4.94
N ARG A 171 11.57 -12.27 -4.04
CA ARG A 171 11.05 -13.58 -4.40
C ARG A 171 9.78 -13.43 -5.24
N LEU A 172 9.63 -14.26 -6.26
CA LEU A 172 8.45 -14.27 -7.13
C LEU A 172 7.45 -15.35 -6.71
N MET A 173 6.19 -15.07 -6.96
CA MET A 173 5.10 -16.05 -7.01
C MET A 173 4.37 -15.93 -8.35
N HIS A 174 3.69 -16.99 -8.74
CA HIS A 174 2.86 -17.03 -9.95
C HIS A 174 1.38 -17.23 -9.62
N SER A 175 0.50 -17.04 -10.59
CA SER A 175 -0.96 -17.06 -10.43
C SER A 175 -1.53 -18.39 -9.88
N GLY A 176 -0.79 -19.49 -9.98
CA GLY A 176 -1.16 -20.78 -9.38
C GLY A 176 -1.03 -20.84 -7.86
N ILE A 177 -0.42 -19.83 -7.20
CA ILE A 177 -0.21 -19.79 -5.76
C ILE A 177 -1.22 -18.86 -5.09
N ARG A 178 -1.94 -19.36 -4.08
CA ARG A 178 -2.87 -18.53 -3.30
C ARG A 178 -2.08 -17.52 -2.46
N TYR A 179 -2.58 -16.30 -2.31
CA TYR A 179 -1.93 -15.24 -1.54
C TYR A 179 -1.69 -15.59 -0.06
N VAL A 180 -2.53 -16.44 0.52
CA VAL A 180 -2.33 -16.94 1.90
C VAL A 180 -1.09 -17.83 2.00
N ASP A 181 -0.74 -18.54 0.93
CA ASP A 181 0.39 -19.48 0.86
C ASP A 181 1.68 -18.84 0.31
N ARG A 182 1.68 -17.55 0.04
CA ARG A 182 2.81 -16.84 -0.61
C ARG A 182 4.17 -16.97 0.08
N ASN A 183 4.17 -17.29 1.37
CA ASN A 183 5.41 -17.48 2.15
C ASN A 183 5.88 -18.93 2.22
N ASN A 184 5.06 -19.86 1.71
CA ASN A 184 5.43 -21.27 1.62
C ASN A 184 6.43 -21.50 0.47
N PRO A 185 7.18 -22.61 0.46
CA PRO A 185 7.96 -23.02 -0.71
C PRO A 185 7.07 -23.16 -1.95
N ILE A 186 7.53 -22.63 -3.07
CA ILE A 186 6.79 -22.67 -4.33
C ILE A 186 7.31 -23.86 -5.15
N PRO A 187 6.46 -24.83 -5.49
CA PRO A 187 6.86 -26.00 -6.25
C PRO A 187 7.32 -25.63 -7.66
N ASP A 188 8.24 -26.42 -8.19
CA ASP A 188 8.64 -26.34 -9.59
C ASP A 188 7.44 -26.61 -10.51
N GLN A 189 7.34 -25.87 -11.61
CA GLN A 189 6.28 -26.04 -12.61
C GLN A 189 6.80 -26.78 -13.83
N PRO A 190 6.39 -28.05 -14.05
CA PRO A 190 6.79 -28.77 -15.24
C PRO A 190 6.04 -28.26 -16.48
N VAL A 191 6.74 -28.15 -17.59
CA VAL A 191 6.21 -27.80 -18.91
C VAL A 191 6.58 -28.90 -19.89
N ALA A 192 5.60 -29.58 -20.43
CA ALA A 192 5.78 -30.66 -21.41
C ALA A 192 6.51 -30.13 -22.67
N PRO A 193 7.12 -31.01 -23.47
CA PRO A 193 7.65 -30.65 -24.79
C PRO A 193 6.59 -29.90 -25.61
N HIS A 194 6.96 -28.78 -26.21
CA HIS A 194 6.06 -27.88 -26.98
C HIS A 194 4.86 -27.35 -26.20
N GLY A 195 4.85 -27.52 -24.85
CA GLY A 195 3.82 -27.02 -23.97
C GLY A 195 3.95 -25.52 -23.72
N VAL A 196 2.82 -24.89 -23.38
CA VAL A 196 2.73 -23.47 -23.08
C VAL A 196 2.09 -23.30 -21.71
N VAL A 197 2.61 -22.35 -20.93
CA VAL A 197 1.99 -21.90 -19.69
C VAL A 197 1.88 -20.38 -19.70
N GLU A 198 0.79 -19.88 -19.14
CA GLU A 198 0.55 -18.44 -19.00
C GLU A 198 0.34 -18.14 -17.52
N GLU A 199 1.13 -17.21 -17.01
CA GLU A 199 1.16 -16.90 -15.58
C GLU A 199 1.22 -15.39 -15.34
N ALA A 200 0.47 -14.94 -14.34
CA ALA A 200 0.72 -13.64 -13.74
C ALA A 200 1.81 -13.80 -12.69
N VAL A 201 2.92 -13.09 -12.84
CA VAL A 201 4.10 -13.18 -11.97
C VAL A 201 4.18 -11.94 -11.10
N ILE A 202 4.25 -12.12 -9.79
CA ILE A 202 4.12 -11.06 -8.79
C ILE A 202 5.24 -11.20 -7.76
N PRO A 203 5.92 -10.11 -7.35
CA PRO A 203 6.81 -10.13 -6.20
C PRO A 203 6.05 -10.45 -4.91
N VAL A 204 6.48 -11.46 -4.16
CA VAL A 204 5.82 -11.88 -2.92
C VAL A 204 5.67 -10.73 -1.93
N GLY A 205 6.69 -9.88 -1.81
CA GLY A 205 6.68 -8.71 -0.92
C GLY A 205 5.67 -7.62 -1.31
N ASN A 206 5.13 -7.65 -2.53
CA ASN A 206 4.10 -6.71 -2.96
C ASN A 206 2.70 -7.15 -2.53
N VAL A 207 2.51 -8.42 -2.13
CA VAL A 207 1.22 -8.94 -1.68
C VAL A 207 1.12 -8.76 -0.16
N PHE A 208 0.14 -8.00 0.30
CA PHE A 208 -0.07 -7.72 1.72
C PHE A 208 -1.54 -7.85 2.11
N VAL A 209 -1.79 -8.07 3.41
CA VAL A 209 -3.15 -8.10 3.94
C VAL A 209 -3.75 -6.70 3.85
N SER A 210 -4.90 -6.59 3.21
CA SER A 210 -5.59 -5.31 3.09
C SER A 210 -6.15 -4.87 4.44
N PRO A 211 -5.83 -3.67 4.93
CA PRO A 211 -6.44 -3.16 6.15
C PRO A 211 -7.90 -2.75 5.98
N GLN A 212 -8.39 -2.66 4.74
CA GLN A 212 -9.68 -2.08 4.38
C GLN A 212 -10.72 -3.12 3.93
N LYS A 213 -10.27 -4.28 3.50
CA LYS A 213 -11.13 -5.39 3.04
C LYS A 213 -10.63 -6.70 3.64
N ASN A 214 -11.52 -7.64 3.80
CA ASN A 214 -11.14 -8.99 4.23
C ASN A 214 -10.46 -9.73 3.07
N GLY A 215 -9.14 -9.50 2.86
CA GLY A 215 -8.40 -10.07 1.75
C GLY A 215 -7.00 -9.50 1.59
N TYR A 216 -6.49 -9.54 0.37
CA TYR A 216 -5.15 -9.09 0.03
C TYR A 216 -5.20 -7.95 -0.98
N ASP A 217 -4.22 -7.05 -0.90
CA ASP A 217 -3.90 -6.04 -1.89
C ASP A 217 -2.49 -6.26 -2.44
N ILE A 218 -2.23 -5.72 -3.63
CA ILE A 218 -0.94 -5.83 -4.31
C ILE A 218 -0.42 -4.43 -4.57
N ARG A 219 0.82 -4.17 -4.16
CA ARG A 219 1.52 -2.93 -4.48
C ARG A 219 1.92 -2.91 -5.95
N PRO A 220 1.96 -1.74 -6.59
CA PRO A 220 2.50 -1.60 -7.94
C PRO A 220 3.94 -2.14 -8.06
N LEU A 221 4.30 -2.63 -9.24
CA LEU A 221 5.66 -3.09 -9.56
C LEU A 221 6.65 -1.94 -9.62
N LEU A 222 6.20 -0.77 -10.05
CA LEU A 222 7.01 0.42 -10.24
C LEU A 222 6.51 1.54 -9.32
N PRO A 223 7.39 2.41 -8.79
CA PRO A 223 7.02 3.56 -7.98
C PRO A 223 6.45 4.67 -8.87
N LEU A 224 5.13 4.67 -9.05
CA LEU A 224 4.38 5.62 -9.89
C LEU A 224 3.53 6.58 -9.03
N ASP A 225 4.01 6.91 -7.82
CA ASP A 225 3.24 7.68 -6.84
C ASP A 225 3.02 9.15 -7.27
N ASN A 226 3.93 9.68 -8.09
CA ASN A 226 3.88 11.06 -8.60
C ASN A 226 4.72 11.22 -9.88
N ASP A 227 4.57 12.38 -10.53
CA ASP A 227 5.24 12.67 -11.80
C ASP A 227 6.78 12.63 -11.70
N ALA A 228 7.36 13.03 -10.56
CA ALA A 228 8.82 12.99 -10.37
C ALA A 228 9.34 11.55 -10.27
N ALA A 229 8.63 10.69 -9.54
CA ALA A 229 8.97 9.28 -9.45
C ALA A 229 8.85 8.60 -10.82
N ALA A 230 7.77 8.87 -11.56
CA ALA A 230 7.55 8.35 -12.90
C ALA A 230 8.64 8.79 -13.89
N ALA A 231 9.01 10.08 -13.90
CA ALA A 231 10.09 10.62 -14.74
C ALA A 231 11.46 9.99 -14.41
N GLY A 232 11.70 9.65 -13.14
CA GLY A 232 12.92 8.98 -12.67
C GLY A 232 13.08 7.54 -13.12
N LEU A 233 12.04 6.93 -13.72
CA LEU A 233 12.09 5.54 -14.21
C LEU A 233 12.75 5.41 -15.58
N LYS A 234 12.74 6.44 -16.41
CA LYS A 234 13.35 6.39 -17.74
C LYS A 234 14.83 6.03 -17.68
N GLY A 235 15.23 5.03 -18.43
CA GLY A 235 16.58 4.45 -18.43
C GLY A 235 16.87 3.48 -17.27
N LYS A 236 15.94 3.31 -16.33
CA LYS A 236 16.03 2.27 -15.31
C LYS A 236 15.67 0.91 -15.90
N SER A 237 16.08 -0.14 -15.19
CA SER A 237 15.77 -1.51 -15.60
C SER A 237 15.27 -2.31 -14.41
N VAL A 238 14.42 -3.28 -14.72
CA VAL A 238 14.07 -4.37 -13.81
C VAL A 238 14.57 -5.68 -14.42
N ILE A 239 14.75 -6.71 -13.59
CA ILE A 239 15.17 -8.02 -14.08
C ILE A 239 14.21 -9.09 -13.55
N LEU A 240 13.74 -9.95 -14.45
CA LEU A 240 13.10 -11.20 -14.09
C LEU A 240 14.14 -12.32 -14.23
N PHE A 241 14.57 -12.86 -13.11
CA PHE A 241 15.42 -14.03 -13.06
C PHE A 241 14.55 -15.28 -12.97
N ILE A 242 14.57 -16.12 -14.02
CA ILE A 242 13.74 -17.32 -14.12
C ILE A 242 14.66 -18.51 -14.46
N PRO A 243 15.06 -19.31 -13.46
CA PRO A 243 15.83 -20.51 -13.71
C PRO A 243 14.94 -21.64 -14.24
N VAL A 244 15.42 -22.30 -15.28
CA VAL A 244 14.73 -23.41 -15.95
C VAL A 244 15.60 -24.65 -15.91
N GLU A 245 15.07 -25.72 -15.38
CA GLU A 245 15.74 -27.03 -15.40
C GLU A 245 15.40 -27.79 -16.68
N VAL A 246 16.45 -28.25 -17.35
CA VAL A 246 16.39 -29.11 -18.55
C VAL A 246 17.39 -30.24 -18.37
N ASN A 247 16.95 -31.49 -18.44
CA ASN A 247 17.82 -32.66 -18.28
C ASN A 247 18.69 -32.58 -17.02
N ARG A 248 18.13 -32.14 -15.87
CA ARG A 248 18.81 -31.91 -14.58
C ARG A 248 19.88 -30.80 -14.59
N GLN A 249 19.95 -30.01 -15.65
CA GLN A 249 20.82 -28.83 -15.72
C GLN A 249 19.94 -27.58 -15.58
N ILE A 250 20.40 -26.64 -14.77
CA ILE A 250 19.69 -25.37 -14.56
C ILE A 250 20.26 -24.31 -15.48
N ILE A 251 19.42 -23.76 -16.33
CA ILE A 251 19.74 -22.63 -17.20
C ILE A 251 19.21 -21.37 -16.54
N PRO A 252 20.06 -20.41 -16.15
CA PRO A 252 19.64 -19.17 -15.52
C PRO A 252 19.26 -18.12 -16.58
N TYR A 253 17.98 -17.88 -16.77
CA TYR A 253 17.52 -16.82 -17.65
C TYR A 253 17.36 -15.50 -16.90
N ASN A 254 18.05 -14.45 -17.38
CA ASN A 254 17.97 -13.09 -16.84
C ASN A 254 17.32 -12.18 -17.88
N PHE A 255 16.04 -11.93 -17.72
CA PHE A 255 15.28 -11.02 -18.60
C PHE A 255 15.41 -9.60 -18.06
N LYS A 256 16.36 -8.84 -18.60
CA LYS A 256 16.53 -7.43 -18.27
C LYS A 256 15.58 -6.60 -19.10
N ILE A 257 14.64 -5.95 -18.45
CA ILE A 257 13.62 -5.09 -19.07
C ILE A 257 13.99 -3.64 -18.75
N GLU A 258 14.30 -2.86 -19.78
CA GLU A 258 14.62 -1.44 -19.67
C GLU A 258 13.36 -0.60 -19.92
N ILE A 259 13.14 0.37 -19.04
CA ILE A 259 12.07 1.36 -19.17
C ILE A 259 12.56 2.46 -20.10
N THR A 260 12.01 2.52 -21.29
CA THR A 260 12.42 3.50 -22.32
C THR A 260 11.69 4.83 -22.19
N ASP A 261 10.44 4.78 -21.71
CA ASP A 261 9.66 5.98 -21.45
C ASP A 261 8.55 5.72 -20.42
N CYS A 262 8.06 6.80 -19.80
CA CYS A 262 6.97 6.80 -18.86
C CYS A 262 6.08 8.01 -19.14
N ILE A 263 4.96 7.78 -19.83
CA ILE A 263 4.09 8.84 -20.34
C ILE A 263 2.84 8.93 -19.48
N LYS A 264 2.57 10.10 -18.93
CA LYS A 264 1.34 10.38 -18.19
C LYS A 264 0.16 10.42 -19.17
N GLU A 265 -0.82 9.55 -18.97
CA GLU A 265 -2.08 9.58 -19.69
C GLU A 265 -3.09 10.47 -18.95
N SER A 266 -3.58 11.51 -19.61
CA SER A 266 -4.70 12.30 -19.07
C SER A 266 -5.98 11.48 -19.20
N VAL A 267 -6.46 10.92 -18.08
CA VAL A 267 -7.79 10.32 -18.04
C VAL A 267 -8.80 11.46 -17.97
N LYS A 268 -9.47 11.77 -19.07
CA LYS A 268 -10.70 12.57 -19.03
C LYS A 268 -11.75 11.73 -18.29
N GLY A 269 -12.06 12.14 -17.05
CA GLY A 269 -13.17 11.59 -16.26
C GLY A 269 -14.53 12.01 -16.79
#